data_2f2ea161f4ab7b29d03880a062979256
#
_entry.id   2f2ea161f4ab7b29d03880a062979256
#
_cell.length_a   1.000
_cell.length_b   1.000
_cell.length_c   1.000
_cell.angle_alpha   90.00
_cell.angle_beta   90.00
_cell.angle_gamma   90.00
#
_symmetry.space_group_name_H-M   'P 1'
#
loop_
_entity.id
_entity.type
_entity.pdbx_description
1 polymer ?
#
loop_
_entity_poly.entity_id
_entity_poly.type
_entity_poly.pdbx_seq_one_letter_code
_entity_poly.pdbx_strand_id
1 'polypeptide(L)'
;MEAWKELKGLSFDDAMAKIANSLVEFSFKLLIAILIFYVGRFIIRKIYKTTLNVLMARKVDASLTTFVLSLIKMVLYFILIITIIGILGIETSSFLALFASAGVAIGMALSGTLQNFAGGVLVLLLKPYKVGDYIEAQGYAGTVKSIQLFHTIINTVDNKAIIIPNGGLSTSSINNYSLENYRRVDWEIGLSYDTDFAAAKAAILEMLDSDVRVVKKYIED
;
A
#
# COMPACT_ATOMS: atom_id res chain seq x y z
N MET A 1 -46.33 5.80 13.30
CA MET A 1 -47.77 5.76 13.00
C MET A 1 -48.36 4.35 13.15
N GLU A 2 -47.63 3.27 12.90
CA GLU A 2 -48.12 1.89 13.06
C GLU A 2 -48.36 1.51 14.52
N ALA A 3 -47.45 1.87 15.45
CA ALA A 3 -47.61 1.60 16.88
C ALA A 3 -48.91 2.19 17.48
N TRP A 4 -49.40 3.32 16.98
CA TRP A 4 -50.65 3.93 17.40
C TRP A 4 -51.90 3.17 16.86
N LYS A 5 -51.80 2.53 15.72
CA LYS A 5 -52.88 1.69 15.16
C LYS A 5 -53.04 0.38 15.90
N GLU A 6 -51.92 -0.22 16.34
CA GLU A 6 -51.91 -1.45 17.14
C GLU A 6 -52.49 -1.25 18.55
N LEU A 7 -52.28 -0.08 19.15
CA LEU A 7 -52.81 0.23 20.50
C LEU A 7 -54.34 0.46 20.53
N LYS A 8 -54.95 0.89 19.40
CA LYS A 8 -56.39 1.21 19.38
C LYS A 8 -57.31 -0.02 19.43
N GLY A 9 -56.81 -1.24 19.29
CA GLY A 9 -57.59 -2.48 19.31
C GLY A 9 -57.38 -3.34 20.56
N LEU A 10 -56.49 -2.92 21.48
CA LEU A 10 -56.14 -3.68 22.68
C LEU A 10 -57.00 -3.23 23.91
N SER A 11 -57.28 -4.16 24.83
CA SER A 11 -57.80 -3.79 26.13
C SER A 11 -56.78 -2.89 26.89
N PHE A 12 -57.27 -2.08 27.83
CA PHE A 12 -56.38 -1.18 28.61
C PHE A 12 -55.24 -1.95 29.32
N ASP A 13 -55.54 -3.13 29.84
CA ASP A 13 -54.56 -3.98 30.49
C ASP A 13 -53.48 -4.53 29.57
N ASP A 14 -53.86 -4.94 28.34
CA ASP A 14 -52.93 -5.40 27.30
C ASP A 14 -52.04 -4.26 26.77
N ALA A 15 -52.60 -3.04 26.64
CA ALA A 15 -51.81 -1.87 26.25
C ALA A 15 -50.78 -1.50 27.33
N MET A 16 -51.16 -1.53 28.59
CA MET A 16 -50.24 -1.28 29.72
C MET A 16 -49.16 -2.34 29.82
N ALA A 17 -49.49 -3.62 29.63
CA ALA A 17 -48.55 -4.71 29.66
C ALA A 17 -47.55 -4.58 28.48
N LYS A 18 -48.00 -4.21 27.26
CA LYS A 18 -47.14 -3.99 26.12
C LYS A 18 -46.17 -2.82 26.34
N ILE A 19 -46.65 -1.70 26.90
CA ILE A 19 -45.78 -0.55 27.25
C ILE A 19 -44.76 -0.95 28.29
N ALA A 20 -45.18 -1.64 29.37
CA ALA A 20 -44.28 -2.10 30.43
C ALA A 20 -43.14 -3.01 29.88
N ASN A 21 -43.49 -3.98 29.05
CA ASN A 21 -42.52 -4.86 28.35
C ASN A 21 -41.58 -4.10 27.47
N SER A 22 -42.07 -3.13 26.67
CA SER A 22 -41.23 -2.29 25.82
C SER A 22 -40.25 -1.42 26.63
N LEU A 23 -40.70 -0.89 27.77
CA LEU A 23 -39.84 -0.13 28.70
C LEU A 23 -38.74 -1.01 29.30
N VAL A 24 -39.09 -2.24 29.71
CA VAL A 24 -38.10 -3.21 30.22
C VAL A 24 -37.09 -3.57 29.14
N GLU A 25 -37.51 -3.88 27.91
CA GLU A 25 -36.64 -4.17 26.78
C GLU A 25 -35.72 -3.00 26.46
N PHE A 26 -36.26 -1.79 26.40
CA PHE A 26 -35.46 -0.58 26.18
C PHE A 26 -34.45 -0.35 27.30
N SER A 27 -34.82 -0.57 28.54
CA SER A 27 -33.92 -0.45 29.71
C SER A 27 -32.76 -1.43 29.61
N PHE A 28 -33.02 -2.68 29.20
CA PHE A 28 -31.95 -3.66 28.94
C PHE A 28 -31.03 -3.22 27.82
N LYS A 29 -31.58 -2.76 26.68
CA LYS A 29 -30.77 -2.23 25.56
C LYS A 29 -29.91 -1.04 26.00
N LEU A 30 -30.46 -0.16 26.82
CA LEU A 30 -29.74 1.00 27.35
C LEU A 30 -28.58 0.57 28.27
N LEU A 31 -28.79 -0.40 29.17
CA LEU A 31 -27.72 -0.94 30.01
C LEU A 31 -26.58 -1.56 29.19
N ILE A 32 -26.95 -2.34 28.15
CA ILE A 32 -25.97 -2.93 27.24
C ILE A 32 -25.21 -1.82 26.49
N ALA A 33 -25.91 -0.81 26.01
CA ALA A 33 -25.32 0.32 25.30
C ALA A 33 -24.31 1.09 26.17
N ILE A 34 -24.66 1.33 27.44
CA ILE A 34 -23.77 1.95 28.45
C ILE A 34 -22.53 1.08 28.68
N LEU A 35 -22.72 -0.22 28.89
CA LEU A 35 -21.61 -1.15 29.08
C LEU A 35 -20.65 -1.11 27.85
N ILE A 36 -21.19 -1.21 26.64
CA ILE A 36 -20.41 -1.18 25.40
C ILE A 36 -19.71 0.16 25.22
N PHE A 37 -20.34 1.27 25.62
CA PHE A 37 -19.69 2.59 25.58
C PHE A 37 -18.45 2.63 26.48
N TYR A 38 -18.54 2.17 27.73
CA TYR A 38 -17.39 2.19 28.65
C TYR A 38 -16.29 1.22 28.22
N VAL A 39 -16.66 0.01 27.80
CA VAL A 39 -15.71 -0.99 27.28
C VAL A 39 -15.05 -0.48 25.99
N GLY A 40 -15.83 0.03 25.04
CA GLY A 40 -15.32 0.59 23.78
C GLY A 40 -14.38 1.76 24.03
N ARG A 41 -14.76 2.71 24.88
CA ARG A 41 -13.89 3.83 25.27
C ARG A 41 -12.58 3.36 25.92
N PHE A 42 -12.63 2.32 26.74
CA PHE A 42 -11.42 1.72 27.33
C PHE A 42 -10.50 1.13 26.26
N ILE A 43 -11.07 0.36 25.31
CA ILE A 43 -10.33 -0.23 24.18
C ILE A 43 -9.71 0.87 23.31
N ILE A 44 -10.49 1.90 22.95
CA ILE A 44 -10.02 3.04 22.14
C ILE A 44 -8.85 3.74 22.83
N ARG A 45 -8.94 3.98 24.14
CA ARG A 45 -7.83 4.58 24.90
C ARG A 45 -6.59 3.70 24.91
N LYS A 46 -6.76 2.38 25.03
CA LYS A 46 -5.63 1.44 24.99
C LYS A 46 -4.96 1.44 23.62
N ILE A 47 -5.75 1.35 22.53
CA ILE A 47 -5.23 1.43 21.16
C ILE A 47 -4.48 2.75 20.94
N TYR A 48 -5.09 3.89 21.31
CA TYR A 48 -4.48 5.21 21.20
C TYR A 48 -3.12 5.29 21.91
N LYS A 49 -3.05 4.86 23.18
CA LYS A 49 -1.80 4.88 23.95
C LYS A 49 -0.73 3.96 23.36
N THR A 50 -1.11 2.75 22.96
CA THR A 50 -0.18 1.81 22.36
C THR A 50 0.38 2.35 21.05
N THR A 51 -0.47 2.89 20.17
CA THR A 51 -0.05 3.48 18.90
C THR A 51 0.85 4.69 19.13
N LEU A 52 0.49 5.59 20.08
CA LEU A 52 1.32 6.74 20.44
C LEU A 52 2.72 6.29 20.89
N ASN A 53 2.81 5.32 21.80
CA ASN A 53 4.09 4.82 22.30
C ASN A 53 4.95 4.22 21.17
N VAL A 54 4.35 3.46 20.26
CA VAL A 54 5.05 2.88 19.11
C VAL A 54 5.58 3.97 18.17
N LEU A 55 4.76 4.96 17.83
CA LEU A 55 5.15 6.07 16.95
C LEU A 55 6.26 6.92 17.58
N MET A 56 6.16 7.22 18.87
CA MET A 56 7.20 7.96 19.61
C MET A 56 8.52 7.16 19.71
N ALA A 57 8.45 5.86 19.98
CA ALA A 57 9.64 4.99 20.01
C ALA A 57 10.34 4.92 18.64
N ARG A 58 9.58 5.02 17.56
CA ARG A 58 10.10 5.05 16.18
C ARG A 58 10.55 6.44 15.72
N LYS A 59 10.48 7.47 16.61
CA LYS A 59 10.81 8.86 16.30
C LYS A 59 10.08 9.41 15.07
N VAL A 60 8.81 9.02 14.89
CA VAL A 60 7.95 9.51 13.82
C VAL A 60 7.67 11.00 14.06
N ASP A 61 7.61 11.77 12.96
CA ASP A 61 7.29 13.19 13.00
C ASP A 61 6.02 13.49 13.83
N ALA A 62 6.06 14.57 14.61
CA ALA A 62 4.98 14.93 15.53
C ALA A 62 3.65 15.23 14.81
N SER A 63 3.72 15.87 13.64
CA SER A 63 2.54 16.20 12.84
C SER A 63 1.90 14.93 12.28
N LEU A 64 2.72 14.01 11.74
CA LEU A 64 2.26 12.71 11.24
C LEU A 64 1.68 11.85 12.38
N THR A 65 2.31 11.84 13.55
CA THR A 65 1.81 11.15 14.74
C THR A 65 0.43 11.66 15.13
N THR A 66 0.25 12.99 15.20
CA THR A 66 -1.03 13.62 15.54
C THR A 66 -2.10 13.29 14.51
N PHE A 67 -1.77 13.35 13.22
CA PHE A 67 -2.70 13.01 12.14
C PHE A 67 -3.18 11.56 12.21
N VAL A 68 -2.25 10.60 12.33
CA VAL A 68 -2.57 9.17 12.41
C VAL A 68 -3.43 8.85 13.63
N LEU A 69 -3.08 9.41 14.79
CA LEU A 69 -3.85 9.20 16.02
C LEU A 69 -5.26 9.79 15.94
N SER A 70 -5.40 10.96 15.31
CA SER A 70 -6.71 11.59 15.10
C SER A 70 -7.58 10.77 14.16
N LEU A 71 -7.01 10.25 13.08
CA LEU A 71 -7.70 9.39 12.12
C LEU A 71 -8.18 8.09 12.79
N ILE A 72 -7.30 7.39 13.50
CA ILE A 72 -7.63 6.16 14.25
C ILE A 72 -8.76 6.45 15.26
N LYS A 73 -8.63 7.53 16.03
CA LYS A 73 -9.63 7.91 17.01
C LYS A 73 -10.99 8.19 16.37
N MET A 74 -11.01 8.93 15.27
CA MET A 74 -12.24 9.26 14.54
C MET A 74 -12.94 7.98 14.05
N VAL A 75 -12.23 7.06 13.40
CA VAL A 75 -12.79 5.80 12.88
C VAL A 75 -13.31 4.93 14.01
N LEU A 76 -12.55 4.76 15.09
CA LEU A 76 -12.95 3.91 16.22
C LEU A 76 -14.16 4.47 16.97
N TYR A 77 -14.25 5.79 17.17
CA TYR A 77 -15.44 6.40 17.77
C TYR A 77 -16.66 6.32 16.85
N PHE A 78 -16.47 6.45 15.54
CA PHE A 78 -17.56 6.25 14.59
C PHE A 78 -18.14 4.83 14.69
N ILE A 79 -17.27 3.80 14.71
CA ILE A 79 -17.70 2.40 14.87
C ILE A 79 -18.44 2.22 16.20
N LEU A 80 -17.90 2.76 17.30
CA LEU A 80 -18.52 2.66 18.61
C LEU A 80 -19.92 3.30 18.65
N ILE A 81 -20.08 4.50 18.08
CA ILE A 81 -21.34 5.23 18.03
C ILE A 81 -22.38 4.45 17.21
N ILE A 82 -22.02 3.98 16.01
CA ILE A 82 -22.93 3.20 15.15
C ILE A 82 -23.36 1.90 15.82
N THR A 83 -22.43 1.23 16.52
CA THR A 83 -22.75 0.01 17.29
C THR A 83 -23.79 0.31 18.38
N ILE A 84 -23.61 1.39 19.14
CA ILE A 84 -24.53 1.80 20.21
C ILE A 84 -25.92 2.15 19.65
N ILE A 85 -25.96 2.92 18.55
CA ILE A 85 -27.22 3.30 17.88
C ILE A 85 -27.98 2.06 17.40
N GLY A 86 -27.27 1.07 16.85
CA GLY A 86 -27.86 -0.21 16.41
C GLY A 86 -28.43 -1.03 17.56
N ILE A 87 -27.75 -1.06 18.73
CA ILE A 87 -28.27 -1.75 19.94
C ILE A 87 -29.54 -1.11 20.46
N LEU A 88 -29.67 0.21 20.36
CA LEU A 88 -30.87 0.92 20.75
C LEU A 88 -32.04 0.69 19.78
N GLY A 89 -31.83 -0.07 18.69
CA GLY A 89 -32.88 -0.43 17.72
C GLY A 89 -33.08 0.60 16.61
N ILE A 90 -32.18 1.57 16.48
CA ILE A 90 -32.22 2.55 15.38
C ILE A 90 -31.52 1.95 14.16
N GLU A 91 -32.17 2.04 13.00
CA GLU A 91 -31.62 1.55 11.73
C GLU A 91 -30.35 2.31 11.35
N THR A 92 -29.24 1.58 11.21
CA THR A 92 -27.92 2.17 10.93
C THR A 92 -27.49 1.97 9.47
N SER A 93 -28.27 1.28 8.64
CA SER A 93 -27.93 0.92 7.25
C SER A 93 -27.55 2.13 6.40
N SER A 94 -28.32 3.22 6.50
CA SER A 94 -28.05 4.46 5.75
C SER A 94 -26.73 5.12 6.16
N PHE A 95 -26.40 5.12 7.44
CA PHE A 95 -25.13 5.65 7.93
C PHE A 95 -23.94 4.79 7.47
N LEU A 96 -24.12 3.45 7.50
CA LEU A 96 -23.09 2.53 7.01
C LEU A 96 -22.89 2.69 5.50
N ALA A 97 -23.96 2.85 4.71
CA ALA A 97 -23.88 3.10 3.28
C ALA A 97 -23.13 4.41 2.96
N LEU A 98 -23.42 5.48 3.69
CA LEU A 98 -22.71 6.76 3.56
C LEU A 98 -21.24 6.64 3.89
N PHE A 99 -20.91 5.96 4.99
CA PHE A 99 -19.52 5.75 5.41
C PHE A 99 -18.76 4.85 4.44
N ALA A 100 -19.42 3.81 3.92
CA ALA A 100 -18.82 2.95 2.89
C ALA A 100 -18.53 3.74 1.61
N SER A 101 -19.45 4.61 1.17
CA SER A 101 -19.23 5.48 0.01
C SER A 101 -18.05 6.44 0.21
N ALA A 102 -17.97 7.05 1.39
CA ALA A 102 -16.80 7.89 1.75
C ALA A 102 -15.50 7.07 1.77
N GLY A 103 -15.54 5.82 2.27
CA GLY A 103 -14.40 4.90 2.26
C GLY A 103 -13.92 4.56 0.84
N VAL A 104 -14.85 4.32 -0.08
CA VAL A 104 -14.54 4.10 -1.51
C VAL A 104 -13.88 5.33 -2.11
N ALA A 105 -14.43 6.52 -1.86
CA ALA A 105 -13.85 7.77 -2.37
C ALA A 105 -12.42 8.00 -1.87
N ILE A 106 -12.17 7.77 -0.57
CA ILE A 106 -10.83 7.85 0.03
C ILE A 106 -9.90 6.78 -0.56
N GLY A 107 -10.39 5.54 -0.73
CA GLY A 107 -9.63 4.44 -1.33
C GLY A 107 -9.21 4.77 -2.76
N MET A 108 -10.10 5.34 -3.57
CA MET A 108 -9.77 5.80 -4.93
C MET A 108 -8.74 6.93 -4.93
N ALA A 109 -8.87 7.89 -4.03
CA ALA A 109 -7.91 8.99 -3.89
C ALA A 109 -6.51 8.51 -3.49
N LEU A 110 -6.41 7.43 -2.70
CA LEU A 110 -5.14 6.85 -2.23
C LEU A 110 -4.64 5.69 -3.11
N SER A 111 -5.36 5.32 -4.17
CA SER A 111 -5.06 4.13 -4.99
C SER A 111 -3.64 4.11 -5.55
N GLY A 112 -3.14 5.26 -6.05
CA GLY A 112 -1.77 5.37 -6.57
C GLY A 112 -0.70 5.15 -5.49
N THR A 113 -0.92 5.65 -4.27
CA THR A 113 -0.01 5.41 -3.15
C THR A 113 -0.01 3.94 -2.74
N LEU A 114 -1.20 3.33 -2.68
CA LEU A 114 -1.34 1.91 -2.35
C LEU A 114 -0.71 1.01 -3.42
N GLN A 115 -0.83 1.38 -4.70
CA GLN A 115 -0.17 0.69 -5.81
C GLN A 115 1.37 0.74 -5.67
N ASN A 116 1.92 1.90 -5.31
CA ASN A 116 3.37 2.03 -5.07
C ASN A 116 3.83 1.20 -3.86
N PHE A 117 3.05 1.17 -2.80
CA PHE A 117 3.32 0.32 -1.64
C PHE A 117 3.32 -1.16 -2.02
N ALA A 118 2.26 -1.63 -2.68
CA ALA A 118 2.15 -3.01 -3.14
C ALA A 118 3.29 -3.38 -4.11
N GLY A 119 3.64 -2.48 -5.05
CA GLY A 119 4.78 -2.63 -5.95
C GLY A 119 6.10 -2.76 -5.20
N GLY A 120 6.33 -1.96 -4.17
CA GLY A 120 7.52 -2.06 -3.31
C GLY A 120 7.61 -3.40 -2.59
N VAL A 121 6.50 -3.89 -2.04
CA VAL A 121 6.44 -5.22 -1.41
C VAL A 121 6.75 -6.32 -2.42
N LEU A 122 6.18 -6.26 -3.64
CA LEU A 122 6.45 -7.24 -4.70
C LEU A 122 7.91 -7.23 -5.13
N VAL A 123 8.51 -6.06 -5.33
CA VAL A 123 9.94 -5.93 -5.67
C VAL A 123 10.83 -6.53 -4.58
N LEU A 124 10.54 -6.30 -3.31
CA LEU A 124 11.33 -6.84 -2.19
C LEU A 124 11.15 -8.36 -2.03
N LEU A 125 9.99 -8.91 -2.39
CA LEU A 125 9.68 -10.33 -2.28
C LEU A 125 10.24 -11.13 -3.46
N LEU A 126 9.92 -10.70 -4.68
CA LEU A 126 10.28 -11.40 -5.93
C LEU A 126 11.69 -11.08 -6.41
N LYS A 127 12.22 -9.90 -5.99
CA LYS A 127 13.57 -9.43 -6.30
C LYS A 127 13.92 -9.48 -7.79
N PRO A 128 13.12 -8.90 -8.69
CA PRO A 128 13.45 -8.82 -10.11
C PRO A 128 14.75 -8.03 -10.36
N TYR A 129 15.12 -7.19 -9.41
CA TYR A 129 16.41 -6.53 -9.30
C TYR A 129 16.78 -6.34 -7.82
N LYS A 130 18.06 -6.08 -7.56
CA LYS A 130 18.65 -5.89 -6.22
C LYS A 130 19.38 -4.55 -6.16
N VAL A 131 19.68 -4.11 -4.95
CA VAL A 131 20.59 -2.98 -4.75
C VAL A 131 21.97 -3.34 -5.33
N GLY A 132 22.50 -2.47 -6.17
CA GLY A 132 23.75 -2.68 -6.91
C GLY A 132 23.56 -3.11 -8.38
N ASP A 133 22.39 -3.61 -8.77
CA ASP A 133 22.11 -3.98 -10.15
C ASP A 133 22.00 -2.72 -11.04
N TYR A 134 22.51 -2.81 -12.26
CA TYR A 134 22.27 -1.82 -13.30
C TYR A 134 21.02 -2.18 -14.09
N ILE A 135 20.02 -1.32 -14.02
CA ILE A 135 18.72 -1.55 -14.64
C ILE A 135 18.35 -0.40 -15.56
N GLU A 136 17.51 -0.72 -16.55
CA GLU A 136 16.81 0.26 -17.38
C GLU A 136 15.31 0.01 -17.27
N ALA A 137 14.56 1.03 -16.84
CA ALA A 137 13.13 0.98 -16.66
C ALA A 137 12.52 2.37 -16.80
N GLN A 138 11.32 2.46 -17.37
CA GLN A 138 10.57 3.71 -17.54
C GLN A 138 11.37 4.85 -18.22
N GLY A 139 12.26 4.50 -19.16
CA GLY A 139 13.08 5.46 -19.89
C GLY A 139 14.30 5.98 -19.12
N TYR A 140 14.59 5.42 -17.94
CA TYR A 140 15.78 5.74 -17.15
C TYR A 140 16.67 4.52 -16.99
N ALA A 141 18.00 4.74 -17.04
CA ALA A 141 18.99 3.70 -16.82
C ALA A 141 19.97 4.12 -15.70
N GLY A 142 20.33 3.17 -14.84
CA GLY A 142 21.24 3.44 -13.74
C GLY A 142 21.38 2.29 -12.75
N THR A 143 22.30 2.45 -11.81
CA THR A 143 22.53 1.47 -10.74
C THR A 143 21.54 1.67 -9.61
N VAL A 144 20.89 0.62 -9.15
CA VAL A 144 19.95 0.64 -8.02
C VAL A 144 20.71 0.98 -6.74
N LYS A 145 20.42 2.16 -6.20
CA LYS A 145 21.03 2.65 -4.96
C LYS A 145 20.28 2.17 -3.72
N SER A 146 18.95 2.22 -3.75
CA SER A 146 18.11 1.75 -2.65
C SER A 146 16.70 1.44 -3.13
N ILE A 147 16.08 0.44 -2.49
CA ILE A 147 14.68 0.07 -2.69
C ILE A 147 13.94 0.46 -1.41
N GLN A 148 13.03 1.44 -1.52
CA GLN A 148 12.21 1.91 -0.42
C GLN A 148 10.77 1.41 -0.57
N LEU A 149 9.93 1.70 0.41
CA LEU A 149 8.57 1.16 0.45
C LEU A 149 7.69 1.60 -0.72
N PHE A 150 7.84 2.87 -1.16
CA PHE A 150 7.00 3.46 -2.23
C PHE A 150 7.77 3.73 -3.52
N HIS A 151 9.09 3.76 -3.49
CA HIS A 151 9.94 4.11 -4.62
C HIS A 151 11.29 3.41 -4.57
N THR A 152 11.89 3.24 -5.72
CA THR A 152 13.28 2.79 -5.90
C THR A 152 14.11 3.97 -6.36
N ILE A 153 15.33 4.12 -5.82
CA ILE A 153 16.29 5.14 -6.21
C ILE A 153 17.37 4.48 -7.05
N ILE A 154 17.59 4.98 -8.26
CA ILE A 154 18.69 4.60 -9.12
C ILE A 154 19.67 5.77 -9.29
N ASN A 155 20.93 5.46 -9.51
CA ASN A 155 21.97 6.44 -9.83
C ASN A 155 22.40 6.27 -11.28
N THR A 156 22.30 7.32 -12.07
CA THR A 156 22.76 7.32 -13.46
C THR A 156 24.28 7.38 -13.55
N VAL A 157 24.84 7.11 -14.73
CA VAL A 157 26.30 7.16 -14.94
C VAL A 157 26.88 8.57 -14.75
N ASP A 158 26.09 9.62 -14.94
CA ASP A 158 26.44 11.01 -14.68
C ASP A 158 26.10 11.46 -13.22
N ASN A 159 25.90 10.47 -12.32
CA ASN A 159 25.70 10.64 -10.89
C ASN A 159 24.44 11.42 -10.49
N LYS A 160 23.38 11.32 -11.28
CA LYS A 160 22.07 11.84 -10.92
C LYS A 160 21.25 10.77 -10.18
N ALA A 161 20.55 11.15 -9.14
CA ALA A 161 19.61 10.26 -8.45
C ALA A 161 18.23 10.37 -9.11
N ILE A 162 17.71 9.26 -9.63
CA ILE A 162 16.36 9.15 -10.18
C ILE A 162 15.50 8.39 -9.19
N ILE A 163 14.36 8.97 -8.81
CA ILE A 163 13.40 8.37 -7.88
C ILE A 163 12.22 7.85 -8.70
N ILE A 164 12.06 6.53 -8.76
CA ILE A 164 11.05 5.87 -9.59
C ILE A 164 10.01 5.24 -8.68
N PRO A 165 8.69 5.53 -8.86
CA PRO A 165 7.63 4.90 -8.10
C PRO A 165 7.56 3.39 -8.33
N ASN A 166 7.48 2.61 -7.24
CA ASN A 166 7.53 1.14 -7.32
C ASN A 166 6.33 0.52 -8.05
N GLY A 167 5.17 1.17 -8.01
CA GLY A 167 3.98 0.68 -8.72
C GLY A 167 4.23 0.56 -10.22
N GLY A 168 4.91 1.55 -10.81
CA GLY A 168 5.30 1.49 -12.21
C GLY A 168 6.37 0.42 -12.48
N LEU A 169 7.37 0.29 -11.60
CA LEU A 169 8.41 -0.72 -11.76
C LEU A 169 7.87 -2.14 -11.65
N SER A 170 6.92 -2.40 -10.76
CA SER A 170 6.35 -3.74 -10.56
C SER A 170 5.42 -4.21 -11.69
N THR A 171 4.94 -3.29 -12.52
CA THR A 171 3.97 -3.57 -13.60
C THR A 171 4.50 -3.36 -15.00
N SER A 172 5.72 -2.86 -15.16
CA SER A 172 6.37 -2.62 -16.46
C SER A 172 7.54 -3.57 -16.70
N SER A 173 7.99 -3.61 -17.95
CA SER A 173 9.22 -4.31 -18.31
C SER A 173 10.44 -3.61 -17.71
N ILE A 174 11.39 -4.40 -17.23
CA ILE A 174 12.67 -3.95 -16.69
C ILE A 174 13.78 -4.70 -17.39
N ASN A 175 14.73 -3.98 -17.97
CA ASN A 175 15.98 -4.56 -18.43
C ASN A 175 16.95 -4.59 -17.25
N ASN A 176 17.25 -5.78 -16.73
CA ASN A 176 18.26 -5.95 -15.69
C ASN A 176 19.56 -6.47 -16.33
N TYR A 177 20.55 -5.60 -16.44
CA TYR A 177 21.83 -5.91 -17.06
C TYR A 177 22.79 -6.68 -16.14
N SER A 178 22.43 -6.82 -14.86
CA SER A 178 23.25 -7.47 -13.83
C SER A 178 22.73 -8.84 -13.39
N LEU A 179 21.53 -9.22 -13.85
CA LEU A 179 20.88 -10.48 -13.45
C LEU A 179 21.59 -11.68 -14.09
N GLU A 180 21.89 -11.59 -15.40
CA GLU A 180 22.53 -12.63 -16.15
C GLU A 180 24.06 -12.45 -16.20
N ASN A 181 24.78 -13.56 -16.14
CA ASN A 181 26.24 -13.55 -16.11
C ASN A 181 26.87 -13.12 -17.45
N TYR A 182 26.18 -13.33 -18.54
CA TYR A 182 26.66 -13.05 -19.88
C TYR A 182 25.64 -12.25 -20.69
N ARG A 183 26.14 -11.38 -21.57
CA ARG A 183 25.30 -10.62 -22.50
C ARG A 183 26.03 -10.41 -23.81
N ARG A 184 25.29 -10.29 -24.89
CA ARG A 184 25.84 -9.87 -26.20
C ARG A 184 26.17 -8.37 -26.15
N VAL A 185 27.32 -8.02 -26.67
CA VAL A 185 27.74 -6.63 -26.87
C VAL A 185 27.96 -6.45 -28.36
N ASP A 186 27.25 -5.53 -28.99
CA ASP A 186 27.38 -5.21 -30.42
C ASP A 186 28.15 -3.89 -30.53
N TRP A 187 29.24 -3.90 -31.31
CA TRP A 187 30.04 -2.72 -31.56
C TRP A 187 30.00 -2.38 -33.03
N GLU A 188 29.81 -1.11 -33.36
CA GLU A 188 30.00 -0.56 -34.67
C GLU A 188 31.29 0.25 -34.67
N ILE A 189 32.25 -0.16 -35.50
CA ILE A 189 33.56 0.49 -35.56
C ILE A 189 33.68 1.14 -36.94
N GLY A 190 33.71 2.48 -36.96
CA GLY A 190 33.94 3.25 -38.17
C GLY A 190 35.42 3.16 -38.60
N LEU A 191 35.66 2.75 -39.85
CA LEU A 191 36.99 2.72 -40.41
C LEU A 191 37.14 3.79 -41.51
N SER A 192 38.36 4.33 -41.69
CA SER A 192 38.65 5.20 -42.84
C SER A 192 38.58 4.40 -44.14
N TYR A 193 38.21 5.05 -45.24
CA TYR A 193 38.13 4.42 -46.58
C TYR A 193 39.44 3.81 -47.04
N ASP A 194 40.59 4.32 -46.57
CA ASP A 194 41.93 3.82 -46.91
C ASP A 194 42.41 2.67 -46.01
N THR A 195 41.58 2.21 -45.06
CA THR A 195 41.96 1.17 -44.14
C THR A 195 41.79 -0.22 -44.75
N ASP A 196 42.81 -1.06 -44.64
CA ASP A 196 42.67 -2.48 -44.95
C ASP A 196 41.72 -3.16 -43.99
N PHE A 197 40.53 -3.50 -44.49
CA PHE A 197 39.49 -4.15 -43.71
C PHE A 197 39.95 -5.48 -43.10
N ALA A 198 40.72 -6.27 -43.84
CA ALA A 198 41.19 -7.58 -43.38
C ALA A 198 42.15 -7.45 -42.18
N ALA A 199 43.08 -6.52 -42.30
CA ALA A 199 44.02 -6.21 -41.23
C ALA A 199 43.33 -5.65 -39.98
N ALA A 200 42.37 -4.71 -40.16
CA ALA A 200 41.60 -4.15 -39.05
C ALA A 200 40.75 -5.23 -38.35
N LYS A 201 40.07 -6.10 -39.10
CA LYS A 201 39.31 -7.21 -38.56
C LYS A 201 40.19 -8.18 -37.79
N ALA A 202 41.36 -8.55 -38.30
CA ALA A 202 42.31 -9.44 -37.63
C ALA A 202 42.78 -8.85 -36.29
N ALA A 203 43.15 -7.57 -36.26
CA ALA A 203 43.57 -6.89 -35.05
C ALA A 203 42.46 -6.83 -33.96
N ILE A 204 41.20 -6.56 -34.38
CA ILE A 204 40.06 -6.58 -33.45
C ILE A 204 39.82 -7.98 -32.91
N LEU A 205 39.88 -9.02 -33.74
CA LEU A 205 39.71 -10.41 -33.30
C LEU A 205 40.80 -10.84 -32.34
N GLU A 206 42.06 -10.48 -32.61
CA GLU A 206 43.19 -10.75 -31.71
C GLU A 206 43.00 -10.07 -30.35
N MET A 207 42.55 -8.81 -30.34
CA MET A 207 42.23 -8.09 -29.10
C MET A 207 41.11 -8.78 -28.31
N LEU A 208 40.02 -9.19 -28.99
CA LEU A 208 38.90 -9.90 -28.34
C LEU A 208 39.36 -11.28 -27.83
N ASP A 209 40.26 -11.94 -28.55
CA ASP A 209 40.80 -13.24 -28.17
C ASP A 209 41.73 -13.16 -26.93
N SER A 210 42.34 -12.04 -26.69
CA SER A 210 43.21 -11.81 -25.53
C SER A 210 42.43 -11.37 -24.29
N ASP A 211 41.19 -10.90 -24.41
CA ASP A 211 40.39 -10.41 -23.27
C ASP A 211 39.66 -11.57 -22.58
N VAL A 212 39.98 -11.80 -21.31
CA VAL A 212 39.38 -12.85 -20.49
C VAL A 212 37.89 -12.67 -20.20
N ARG A 213 37.35 -11.46 -20.42
CA ARG A 213 35.94 -11.14 -20.24
C ARG A 213 35.09 -11.57 -21.45
N VAL A 214 35.70 -11.88 -22.59
CA VAL A 214 35.02 -12.29 -23.81
C VAL A 214 34.80 -13.79 -23.81
N VAL A 215 33.53 -14.20 -23.83
CA VAL A 215 33.16 -15.61 -23.91
C VAL A 215 33.13 -16.05 -25.38
N LYS A 216 33.99 -16.99 -25.73
CA LYS A 216 34.20 -17.44 -27.13
C LYS A 216 33.28 -18.57 -27.56
N LYS A 217 32.61 -19.23 -26.59
CA LYS A 217 31.73 -20.36 -26.87
C LYS A 217 30.35 -20.10 -26.27
N TYR A 218 29.31 -20.23 -27.07
CA TYR A 218 27.95 -20.28 -26.55
C TYR A 218 27.85 -21.42 -25.55
N ILE A 219 27.33 -21.14 -24.36
CA ILE A 219 26.92 -22.17 -23.43
C ILE A 219 25.54 -22.59 -23.95
N GLU A 220 25.47 -23.72 -24.64
CA GLU A 220 24.20 -24.41 -24.88
C GLU A 220 23.81 -25.04 -23.53
N ASP A 221 22.75 -24.51 -22.90
CA ASP A 221 22.04 -25.16 -21.81
C ASP A 221 21.00 -26.14 -22.38
#